data_db03cbe8cf54d9ef414adb6282c1ffd9
#
_entry.id   db03cbe8cf54d9ef414adb6282c1ffd9
#
_cell.length_a   1.000
_cell.length_b   1.000
_cell.length_c   1.000
_cell.angle_alpha   90.00
_cell.angle_beta   90.00
_cell.angle_gamma   90.00
#
_symmetry.space_group_name_H-M   'P 1'
#
loop_
_entity.id
_entity.type
_entity.pdbx_description
1 polymer ?
#
loop_
_entity_poly.entity_id
_entity_poly.type
_entity_poly.pdbx_seq_one_letter_code
_entity_poly.pdbx_strand_id
1 'polypeptide(L)'
;MKKILYMSLVMALITVFTLSFTACSKDDDKQPAPQITLHEANIEGDILCVQADVVAKGRTAAILLTIASKGGNVKVTYPVTDSKYIGVLNIDGFHVHVDINGKNVEKGDVLKMTVTDAEGQTANAQKDITAEEDED
;
A
#
# COMPACT_ATOMS: atom_id res chain seq x y z
N MET A 1 13.59 7.66 28.46
CA MET A 1 12.63 8.72 28.66
C MET A 1 12.38 9.51 27.42
N LYS A 2 13.43 10.00 26.79
CA LYS A 2 13.22 10.80 25.61
C LYS A 2 12.58 10.04 24.47
N LYS A 3 12.87 8.77 24.38
CA LYS A 3 12.27 7.96 23.33
C LYS A 3 10.77 7.90 23.44
N ILE A 4 10.28 7.87 24.65
CA ILE A 4 8.84 7.82 24.87
C ILE A 4 8.21 9.11 24.40
N LEU A 5 8.88 10.22 24.62
CA LEU A 5 8.35 11.50 24.17
C LEU A 5 8.28 11.58 22.66
N TYR A 6 9.29 11.06 22.00
CA TYR A 6 9.26 11.06 20.55
C TYR A 6 8.13 10.21 20.01
N MET A 7 7.89 9.08 20.62
CA MET A 7 6.82 8.23 20.16
C MET A 7 5.48 8.90 20.35
N SER A 8 5.31 9.58 21.46
CA SER A 8 4.07 10.31 21.67
C SER A 8 3.87 11.37 20.63
N LEU A 9 4.95 12.05 20.29
CA LEU A 9 4.87 13.10 19.32
C LEU A 9 4.46 12.56 17.96
N VAL A 10 5.06 11.44 17.59
CA VAL A 10 4.73 10.83 16.31
C VAL A 10 3.28 10.42 16.25
N MET A 11 2.79 9.86 17.33
CA MET A 11 1.40 9.45 17.37
C MET A 11 0.48 10.66 17.25
N ALA A 12 0.86 11.74 17.91
CA ALA A 12 0.05 12.93 17.82
C ALA A 12 -0.01 13.47 16.41
N LEU A 13 1.11 13.42 15.72
CA LEU A 13 1.15 13.89 14.35
C LEU A 13 0.25 13.05 13.44
N ILE A 14 0.28 11.76 13.65
CA ILE A 14 -0.56 10.88 12.86
C ILE A 14 -2.02 11.19 13.11
N THR A 15 -2.37 11.43 14.34
CA THR A 15 -3.73 11.74 14.69
C THR A 15 -4.19 13.05 14.04
N VAL A 16 -3.33 14.04 14.08
CA VAL A 16 -3.65 15.32 13.47
C VAL A 16 -3.85 15.17 11.98
N PHE A 17 -3.00 14.39 11.37
CA PHE A 17 -3.11 14.15 9.94
C PHE A 17 -4.46 13.51 9.59
N THR A 18 -4.87 12.57 10.41
CA THR A 18 -6.15 11.91 10.18
C THR A 18 -7.31 12.90 10.30
N LEU A 19 -7.23 13.78 11.27
CA LEU A 19 -8.28 14.78 11.44
C LEU A 19 -8.32 15.73 10.26
N SER A 20 -7.16 16.12 9.76
CA SER A 20 -7.11 16.99 8.60
C SER A 20 -7.78 16.35 7.42
N PHE A 21 -7.53 15.08 7.26
CA PHE A 21 -8.11 14.35 6.19
C PHE A 21 -9.63 14.34 6.31
N THR A 22 -10.11 14.11 7.49
CA THR A 22 -11.54 14.12 7.74
C THR A 22 -12.13 15.48 7.43
N ALA A 23 -11.43 16.53 7.78
CA ALA A 23 -11.93 17.86 7.52
C ALA A 23 -12.07 18.14 6.04
N CYS A 24 -11.20 17.56 5.24
CA CYS A 24 -11.28 17.77 3.81
C CYS A 24 -12.46 17.06 3.18
N SER A 25 -13.01 16.09 3.85
CA SER A 25 -14.08 15.33 3.25
C SER A 25 -15.43 15.97 3.46
N LYS A 26 -15.46 17.26 3.68
CA LYS A 26 -16.72 17.96 3.79
C LYS A 26 -17.47 18.03 2.49
N ASP A 27 -16.80 17.85 1.38
CA ASP A 27 -17.46 17.85 0.11
C ASP A 27 -18.40 16.68 0.05
N ASP A 28 -19.67 16.93 0.07
CA ASP A 28 -20.63 15.87 0.10
C ASP A 28 -20.67 15.06 -1.15
N ASP A 29 -20.18 15.62 -2.24
CA ASP A 29 -20.25 14.93 -3.50
C ASP A 29 -19.17 13.91 -3.70
N LYS A 30 -18.16 13.89 -2.85
CA LYS A 30 -17.08 12.97 -3.05
C LYS A 30 -17.35 11.63 -2.41
N GLN A 31 -16.94 10.59 -3.09
CA GLN A 31 -17.03 9.26 -2.52
C GLN A 31 -15.97 9.10 -1.44
N PRO A 32 -16.14 8.12 -0.56
CA PRO A 32 -15.09 7.85 0.44
C PRO A 32 -13.79 7.48 -0.25
N ALA A 33 -12.68 7.74 0.45
CA ALA A 33 -11.38 7.38 -0.06
C ALA A 33 -11.29 5.86 -0.22
N PRO A 34 -10.41 5.37 -1.08
CA PRO A 34 -10.27 3.93 -1.26
C PRO A 34 -9.89 3.23 0.03
N GLN A 35 -10.23 1.97 0.12
CA GLN A 35 -9.86 1.12 1.23
C GLN A 35 -9.10 -0.07 0.70
N ILE A 36 -8.00 -0.39 1.31
CA ILE A 36 -7.11 -1.46 0.86
C ILE A 36 -6.93 -2.45 1.99
N THR A 37 -7.09 -3.74 1.67
CA THR A 37 -6.76 -4.81 2.60
C THR A 37 -5.67 -5.64 1.95
N LEU A 38 -4.45 -5.54 2.47
CA LEU A 38 -3.34 -6.33 1.94
C LEU A 38 -3.35 -7.70 2.60
N HIS A 39 -3.42 -8.74 1.79
CA HIS A 39 -3.46 -10.10 2.29
C HIS A 39 -2.11 -10.78 2.23
N GLU A 40 -1.33 -10.49 1.21
CA GLU A 40 -0.09 -11.23 1.04
C GLU A 40 0.96 -10.38 0.34
N ALA A 41 2.19 -10.48 0.82
CA ALA A 41 3.36 -9.91 0.16
C ALA A 41 4.49 -10.88 0.42
N ASN A 42 4.63 -11.87 -0.46
CA ASN A 42 5.50 -13.01 -0.22
C ASN A 42 6.45 -13.23 -1.36
N ILE A 43 7.72 -13.44 -1.03
CA ILE A 43 8.76 -13.70 -2.03
C ILE A 43 8.74 -15.16 -2.41
N GLU A 44 8.66 -15.40 -3.72
CA GLU A 44 8.75 -16.75 -4.27
C GLU A 44 9.75 -16.72 -5.39
N GLY A 45 10.97 -17.14 -5.14
CA GLY A 45 12.02 -17.09 -6.14
C GLY A 45 12.36 -15.66 -6.48
N ASP A 46 12.19 -15.29 -7.74
CA ASP A 46 12.53 -13.96 -8.22
C ASP A 46 11.33 -13.06 -8.33
N ILE A 47 10.21 -13.43 -7.75
CA ILE A 47 9.01 -12.59 -7.81
C ILE A 47 8.47 -12.37 -6.42
N LEU A 48 7.74 -11.28 -6.29
CA LEU A 48 6.97 -11.00 -5.09
C LEU A 48 5.50 -11.15 -5.43
N CYS A 49 4.83 -12.06 -4.72
CA CYS A 49 3.39 -12.25 -4.89
C CYS A 49 2.66 -11.27 -4.00
N VAL A 50 1.78 -10.46 -4.59
CA VAL A 50 1.01 -9.49 -3.84
C VAL A 50 -0.46 -9.79 -4.03
N GLN A 51 -1.18 -9.91 -2.93
CA GLN A 51 -2.63 -10.12 -2.97
C GLN A 51 -3.31 -9.12 -2.05
N ALA A 52 -4.42 -8.59 -2.52
CA ALA A 52 -5.13 -7.57 -1.78
C ALA A 52 -6.57 -7.49 -2.24
N ASP A 53 -7.37 -6.80 -1.46
CA ASP A 53 -8.70 -6.39 -1.88
C ASP A 53 -8.76 -4.88 -1.80
N VAL A 54 -9.48 -4.27 -2.73
CA VAL A 54 -9.60 -2.82 -2.78
C VAL A 54 -11.06 -2.46 -2.97
N VAL A 55 -11.51 -1.47 -2.22
CA VAL A 55 -12.82 -0.87 -2.43
C VAL A 55 -12.58 0.60 -2.75
N ALA A 56 -12.99 1.03 -3.92
CA ALA A 56 -12.78 2.40 -4.36
C ALA A 56 -14.08 2.93 -4.94
N LYS A 57 -14.90 3.49 -4.09
CA LYS A 57 -16.21 3.96 -4.54
C LYS A 57 -16.10 5.08 -5.54
N GLY A 58 -15.00 5.78 -5.58
CA GLY A 58 -14.73 6.77 -6.62
C GLY A 58 -14.03 6.18 -7.82
N ARG A 59 -13.93 4.86 -7.90
CA ARG A 59 -13.28 4.10 -8.96
C ARG A 59 -11.77 4.28 -8.93
N THR A 60 -11.07 3.20 -9.13
CA THR A 60 -9.61 3.25 -9.12
C THR A 60 -9.11 4.03 -10.33
N ALA A 61 -8.13 4.88 -10.11
CA ALA A 61 -7.48 5.62 -11.18
C ALA A 61 -6.02 5.25 -11.31
N ALA A 62 -5.37 4.94 -10.21
CA ALA A 62 -3.96 4.56 -10.24
C ALA A 62 -3.66 3.65 -9.06
N ILE A 63 -2.81 2.67 -9.28
CA ILE A 63 -2.37 1.78 -8.22
C ILE A 63 -0.87 1.66 -8.34
N LEU A 64 -0.18 1.89 -7.24
CA LEU A 64 1.28 1.85 -7.23
C LEU A 64 1.75 0.95 -6.10
N LEU A 65 2.66 0.05 -6.41
CA LEU A 65 3.31 -0.78 -5.39
C LEU A 65 4.73 -0.30 -5.23
N THR A 66 5.15 -0.14 -4.00
CA THR A 66 6.51 0.30 -3.70
C THR A 66 7.10 -0.66 -2.68
N ILE A 67 8.31 -1.10 -2.91
CA ILE A 67 9.01 -1.96 -1.99
C ILE A 67 10.20 -1.20 -1.46
N ALA A 68 10.33 -1.13 -0.14
CA ALA A 68 11.41 -0.38 0.47
C ALA A 68 11.94 -1.14 1.67
N SER A 69 13.17 -0.85 2.03
CA SER A 69 13.72 -1.40 3.26
C SER A 69 13.05 -0.73 4.43
N LYS A 70 13.21 -1.29 5.61
CA LYS A 70 12.63 -0.68 6.80
C LYS A 70 13.23 0.70 7.06
N GLY A 71 14.40 0.94 6.56
CA GLY A 71 15.01 2.26 6.68
C GLY A 71 14.49 3.27 5.70
N GLY A 72 13.62 2.87 4.79
CA GLY A 72 13.01 3.80 3.86
C GLY A 72 13.64 3.86 2.48
N ASN A 73 14.61 3.01 2.21
CA ASN A 73 15.23 3.00 0.89
C ASN A 73 14.37 2.24 -0.10
N VAL A 74 13.88 2.93 -1.11
CA VAL A 74 13.01 2.32 -2.11
C VAL A 74 13.83 1.42 -3.02
N LYS A 75 13.39 0.19 -3.17
CA LYS A 75 14.08 -0.79 -4.00
C LYS A 75 13.35 -1.05 -5.30
N VAL A 76 12.03 -0.99 -5.28
CA VAL A 76 11.22 -1.26 -6.48
C VAL A 76 10.01 -0.34 -6.46
N THR A 77 9.67 0.18 -7.62
CA THR A 77 8.44 0.91 -7.83
C THR A 77 7.73 0.24 -8.98
N TYR A 78 6.50 -0.20 -8.75
CA TYR A 78 5.78 -0.97 -9.73
C TYR A 78 4.38 -0.39 -9.94
N PRO A 79 4.19 0.37 -11.02
CA PRO A 79 2.85 0.88 -11.32
C PRO A 79 2.01 -0.24 -11.92
N VAL A 80 0.78 -0.36 -11.46
CA VAL A 80 -0.13 -1.36 -11.96
C VAL A 80 -0.87 -0.76 -13.13
N THR A 81 -0.72 -1.37 -14.31
CA THR A 81 -1.32 -0.82 -15.52
C THR A 81 -2.36 -1.74 -16.13
N ASP A 82 -2.62 -2.88 -15.51
CA ASP A 82 -3.58 -3.82 -16.04
C ASP A 82 -4.96 -3.21 -15.96
N SER A 83 -5.64 -3.13 -17.10
CA SER A 83 -6.90 -2.43 -17.18
C SER A 83 -8.00 -3.08 -16.33
N LYS A 84 -7.84 -4.33 -15.96
CA LYS A 84 -8.87 -4.95 -15.14
C LYS A 84 -8.89 -4.39 -13.72
N TYR A 85 -7.83 -3.67 -13.32
CA TYR A 85 -7.77 -3.09 -12.00
C TYR A 85 -7.99 -1.59 -11.99
N ILE A 86 -8.14 -0.98 -13.15
CA ILE A 86 -8.24 0.48 -13.25
C ILE A 86 -9.65 0.84 -13.70
N GLY A 87 -10.22 1.85 -13.07
CA GLY A 87 -11.55 2.31 -13.41
C GLY A 87 -12.66 1.46 -12.80
N VAL A 88 -12.36 0.75 -11.72
CA VAL A 88 -13.31 -0.18 -11.12
C VAL A 88 -13.65 0.24 -9.70
N LEU A 89 -14.79 -0.23 -9.23
CA LEU A 89 -15.25 0.08 -7.87
C LEU A 89 -14.66 -0.87 -6.84
N ASN A 90 -14.47 -2.10 -7.24
CA ASN A 90 -13.96 -3.12 -6.32
C ASN A 90 -12.95 -3.96 -7.02
N ILE A 91 -11.91 -4.33 -6.30
CA ILE A 91 -11.01 -5.37 -6.76
C ILE A 91 -11.06 -6.44 -5.70
N ASP A 92 -11.70 -7.55 -6.04
CA ASP A 92 -11.83 -8.65 -5.13
C ASP A 92 -10.84 -9.69 -5.59
N GLY A 93 -9.70 -9.77 -4.96
CA GLY A 93 -8.67 -10.69 -5.40
C GLY A 93 -7.62 -10.04 -6.30
N PHE A 94 -7.21 -8.83 -5.96
CA PHE A 94 -6.06 -8.22 -6.64
C PHE A 94 -4.87 -9.16 -6.46
N HIS A 95 -4.21 -9.47 -7.57
CA HIS A 95 -3.11 -10.43 -7.50
C HIS A 95 -2.12 -10.10 -8.60
N VAL A 96 -0.92 -9.72 -8.22
CA VAL A 96 0.13 -9.44 -9.20
C VAL A 96 1.42 -10.07 -8.74
N HIS A 97 2.29 -10.34 -9.70
CA HIS A 97 3.63 -10.84 -9.46
C HIS A 97 4.60 -9.76 -9.87
N VAL A 98 5.36 -9.26 -8.92
CA VAL A 98 6.32 -8.20 -9.18
C VAL A 98 7.70 -8.83 -9.35
N ASP A 99 8.36 -8.54 -10.46
CA ASP A 99 9.69 -9.06 -10.73
C ASP A 99 10.67 -8.35 -9.81
N ILE A 100 11.33 -9.10 -8.95
CA ILE A 100 12.28 -8.52 -8.00
C ILE A 100 13.69 -9.05 -8.24
N ASN A 101 13.94 -9.66 -9.39
CA ASN A 101 15.25 -10.22 -9.69
C ASN A 101 16.27 -9.10 -9.75
N GLY A 102 17.33 -9.24 -8.95
CA GLY A 102 18.40 -8.24 -8.94
C GLY A 102 18.06 -6.97 -8.19
N LYS A 103 16.94 -6.93 -7.47
CA LYS A 103 16.52 -5.71 -6.79
C LYS A 103 16.84 -5.70 -5.31
N ASN A 104 17.44 -6.75 -4.79
CA ASN A 104 17.81 -6.82 -3.38
C ASN A 104 16.62 -6.80 -2.43
N VAL A 105 15.48 -7.25 -2.89
CA VAL A 105 14.32 -7.35 -2.04
C VAL A 105 14.47 -8.57 -1.16
N GLU A 106 14.18 -8.42 0.12
CA GLU A 106 14.39 -9.51 1.05
C GLU A 106 13.31 -9.49 2.11
N LYS A 107 13.21 -10.58 2.81
CA LYS A 107 12.30 -10.72 3.91
C LYS A 107 12.55 -9.59 4.90
N GLY A 108 11.48 -8.97 5.37
CA GLY A 108 11.60 -7.84 6.29
C GLY A 108 11.50 -6.49 5.62
N ASP A 109 11.64 -6.45 4.30
CA ASP A 109 11.34 -5.20 3.60
C ASP A 109 9.84 -4.94 3.68
N VAL A 110 9.41 -3.78 3.27
CA VAL A 110 8.02 -3.37 3.40
C VAL A 110 7.42 -3.11 2.03
N LEU A 111 6.26 -3.69 1.81
CA LEU A 111 5.48 -3.39 0.62
C LEU A 111 4.45 -2.34 0.97
N LYS A 112 4.37 -1.29 0.17
CA LYS A 112 3.33 -0.28 0.32
C LYS A 112 2.50 -0.25 -0.96
N MET A 113 1.19 -0.33 -0.80
CA MET A 113 0.27 -0.22 -1.91
C MET A 113 -0.46 1.11 -1.79
N THR A 114 -0.43 1.88 -2.85
CA THR A 114 -1.08 3.18 -2.90
C THR A 114 -2.14 3.14 -3.97
N VAL A 115 -3.37 3.48 -3.62
CA VAL A 115 -4.47 3.51 -4.58
C VAL A 115 -5.02 4.93 -4.62
N THR A 116 -5.14 5.47 -5.82
CA THR A 116 -5.73 6.78 -6.03
C THR A 116 -7.01 6.58 -6.80
N ASP A 117 -8.08 7.21 -6.37
CA ASP A 117 -9.35 7.08 -7.09
C ASP A 117 -9.51 8.20 -8.11
N ALA A 118 -10.59 8.15 -8.87
CA ALA A 118 -10.80 9.10 -9.94
C ALA A 118 -11.07 10.51 -9.42
N GLU A 119 -11.35 10.63 -8.15
CA GLU A 119 -11.56 11.95 -7.55
C GLU A 119 -10.30 12.49 -6.91
N GLY A 120 -9.18 11.80 -7.07
CA GLY A 120 -7.91 12.26 -6.55
C GLY A 120 -7.63 11.88 -5.13
N GLN A 121 -8.49 11.09 -4.52
CA GLN A 121 -8.28 10.66 -3.15
C GLN A 121 -7.35 9.46 -3.13
N THR A 122 -6.51 9.40 -2.13
CA THR A 122 -5.45 8.39 -2.07
C THR A 122 -5.52 7.62 -0.76
N ALA A 123 -5.23 6.34 -0.83
CA ALA A 123 -5.11 5.49 0.36
C ALA A 123 -3.84 4.66 0.23
N ASN A 124 -3.29 4.30 1.37
CA ASN A 124 -2.07 3.48 1.43
C ASN A 124 -2.29 2.33 2.38
N ALA A 125 -1.66 1.21 2.08
CA ALA A 125 -1.57 0.09 3.01
C ALA A 125 -0.18 -0.47 2.94
N GLN A 126 0.32 -0.97 4.05
CA GLN A 126 1.68 -1.51 4.12
C GLN A 126 1.65 -2.89 4.75
N LYS A 127 2.60 -3.70 4.35
CA LYS A 127 2.73 -5.04 4.91
C LYS A 127 4.18 -5.46 4.82
N ASP A 128 4.66 -6.09 5.88
CA ASP A 128 6.01 -6.64 5.88
C ASP A 128 6.09 -7.77 4.87
N ILE A 129 7.18 -7.81 4.14
CA ILE A 129 7.37 -8.83 3.14
C ILE A 129 7.85 -10.10 3.81
N THR A 130 7.23 -11.21 3.46
CA THR A 130 7.62 -12.52 3.95
C THR A 130 8.29 -13.29 2.83
N ALA A 131 8.96 -14.36 3.18
CA ALA A 131 9.58 -15.21 2.18
C ALA A 131 9.27 -16.65 2.56
N GLU A 132 9.08 -17.50 1.53
CA GLU A 132 8.87 -18.87 1.80
C GLU A 132 10.12 -19.47 2.31
N GLU A 133 10.05 -20.08 3.48
CA GLU A 133 11.23 -20.70 4.03
C GLU A 133 11.32 -22.08 3.49
N ASP A 134 12.47 -22.42 3.16
CA ASP A 134 12.58 -23.72 2.76
C ASP A 134 12.67 -24.49 3.87
N GLU A 135 12.26 -24.68 4.51
CA GLU A 135 12.24 -25.36 5.44
C GLU A 135 12.90 -26.23 5.63
N ASP A 136 13.34 -26.55 5.45
CA ASP A 136 13.86 -27.36 5.55
C ASP A 136 14.24 -27.68 6.02
#